data_2df8f26601557356e6cff93aed2dd15d
#
_entry.id   2df8f26601557356e6cff93aed2dd15d
#
_cell.length_a   1.000
_cell.length_b   1.000
_cell.length_c   1.000
_cell.angle_alpha   90.00
_cell.angle_beta   90.00
_cell.angle_gamma   90.00
#
_symmetry.space_group_name_H-M   'P 1'
#
loop_
_entity.id
_entity.type
_entity.pdbx_description
1 polymer ?
#
loop_
_entity_poly.entity_id
_entity_poly.type
_entity_poly.pdbx_seq_one_letter_code
_entity_poly.pdbx_strand_id
1 'polypeptide(L)'
;MKVARYFFMIVLSLVLTSCEFEETDLGFPKSITFTSNGGEKTIIGNESFVFAEIQDYKGNHGSIDGGEDGKLYNVYDWLKVEYVELKNDVLKVYTVPNTTDKNQALCIEVYSGSEYDVITVKQEK
;
A
#
# COMPACT_ATOMS: atom_id res chain seq x y z
N MET A 1 -26.22 21.55 -17.59
CA MET A 1 -25.28 22.44 -16.92
C MET A 1 -24.87 21.95 -15.57
N LYS A 2 -25.79 21.70 -14.66
CA LYS A 2 -25.45 21.15 -13.35
C LYS A 2 -24.85 19.76 -13.46
N VAL A 3 -25.33 18.95 -14.38
CA VAL A 3 -24.83 17.60 -14.60
C VAL A 3 -23.36 17.60 -15.02
N ALA A 4 -22.99 18.50 -15.92
CA ALA A 4 -21.60 18.61 -16.37
C ALA A 4 -20.68 19.02 -15.22
N ARG A 5 -21.17 19.89 -14.34
CA ARG A 5 -20.40 20.32 -13.18
C ARG A 5 -20.14 19.16 -12.20
N TYR A 6 -21.15 18.37 -11.93
CA TYR A 6 -20.99 17.21 -11.07
C TYR A 6 -20.07 16.17 -11.67
N PHE A 7 -20.18 15.95 -12.96
CA PHE A 7 -19.29 15.04 -13.66
C PHE A 7 -17.83 15.47 -13.53
N PHE A 8 -17.58 16.76 -13.68
CA PHE A 8 -16.23 17.29 -13.54
C PHE A 8 -15.67 17.06 -12.14
N MET A 9 -16.47 17.24 -11.13
CA MET A 9 -16.02 17.02 -9.75
C MET A 9 -15.71 15.55 -9.47
N ILE A 10 -16.47 14.63 -10.05
CA ILE A 10 -16.21 13.21 -9.92
C ILE A 10 -14.86 12.86 -10.54
N VAL A 11 -14.59 13.36 -11.73
CA VAL A 11 -13.31 13.12 -12.41
C VAL A 11 -12.15 13.67 -11.59
N LEU A 12 -12.32 14.86 -11.03
CA LEU A 12 -11.29 15.47 -10.21
C LEU A 12 -11.01 14.63 -8.94
N SER A 13 -12.04 14.10 -8.32
CA SER A 13 -11.87 13.21 -7.17
C SER A 13 -11.06 11.97 -7.51
N LEU A 14 -11.32 11.37 -8.66
CA LEU A 14 -10.58 10.19 -9.11
C LEU A 14 -9.11 10.50 -9.34
N VAL A 15 -8.80 11.67 -9.86
CA VAL A 15 -7.41 12.09 -10.08
C VAL A 15 -6.67 12.27 -8.77
N LEU A 16 -7.36 12.71 -7.72
CA LEU A 16 -6.74 12.93 -6.40
C LEU A 16 -6.47 11.64 -5.63
N THR A 17 -7.06 10.54 -6.04
CA THR A 17 -6.90 9.25 -5.37
C THR A 17 -6.15 8.28 -6.25
N SER A 18 -4.84 8.56 -6.44
CA SER A 18 -4.02 7.82 -7.39
C SER A 18 -3.80 6.35 -7.03
N CYS A 19 -4.02 5.97 -5.77
CA CYS A 19 -3.94 4.57 -5.35
C CYS A 19 -5.27 3.84 -5.44
N GLU A 20 -6.32 4.50 -5.90
CA GLU A 20 -7.62 3.87 -6.04
C GLU A 20 -7.85 3.47 -7.50
N PHE A 21 -7.84 2.18 -7.74
CA PHE A 21 -8.17 1.58 -9.01
C PHE A 21 -9.34 0.63 -8.80
N GLU A 22 -9.77 -0.04 -9.87
CA GLU A 22 -10.69 -1.14 -9.71
C GLU A 22 -9.96 -2.27 -8.99
N GLU A 23 -10.25 -2.42 -7.72
CA GLU A 23 -9.63 -3.43 -6.90
C GLU A 23 -10.64 -4.49 -6.50
N THR A 24 -10.16 -5.69 -6.35
CA THR A 24 -10.92 -6.77 -5.75
C THR A 24 -10.57 -6.85 -4.28
N ASP A 25 -11.47 -7.41 -3.48
CA ASP A 25 -11.26 -7.47 -2.05
C ASP A 25 -10.53 -8.77 -1.68
N LEU A 26 -9.25 -8.65 -1.38
CA LEU A 26 -8.44 -9.76 -0.88
C LEU A 26 -8.48 -9.87 0.63
N GLY A 27 -9.27 -9.05 1.29
CA GLY A 27 -9.46 -9.10 2.73
C GLY A 27 -8.46 -8.28 3.53
N PHE A 28 -7.61 -7.50 2.89
CA PHE A 28 -6.70 -6.60 3.59
C PHE A 28 -7.41 -5.32 4.02
N PRO A 29 -6.96 -4.68 5.10
CA PRO A 29 -7.52 -3.39 5.49
C PRO A 29 -7.23 -2.35 4.41
N LYS A 30 -8.15 -1.41 4.22
CA LYS A 30 -7.98 -0.35 3.23
C LYS A 30 -6.94 0.68 3.66
N SER A 31 -6.71 0.79 4.95
CA SER A 31 -5.79 1.79 5.49
C SER A 31 -5.22 1.33 6.81
N ILE A 32 -3.94 1.61 7.03
CA ILE A 32 -3.28 1.41 8.32
C ILE A 32 -2.51 2.68 8.67
N THR A 33 -2.42 2.98 9.95
CA THR A 33 -1.76 4.19 10.43
C THR A 33 -0.70 3.86 11.47
N PHE A 34 0.47 4.44 11.31
CA PHE A 34 1.56 4.36 12.27
C PHE A 34 1.76 5.70 12.95
N THR A 35 2.24 5.65 14.18
CA THR A 35 2.67 6.87 14.87
C THR A 35 4.03 7.33 14.32
N SER A 36 4.46 8.52 14.73
CA SER A 36 5.74 9.07 14.31
C SER A 36 6.93 8.23 14.75
N ASN A 37 6.78 7.40 15.77
CA ASN A 37 7.87 6.54 16.23
C ASN A 37 8.20 5.40 15.28
N GLY A 38 7.32 5.13 14.32
CA GLY A 38 7.45 3.98 13.45
C GLY A 38 6.96 2.72 14.13
N GLY A 39 7.25 1.59 13.54
CA GLY A 39 6.88 0.32 14.13
C GLY A 39 6.64 -0.77 13.11
N GLU A 40 5.95 -1.79 13.56
CA GLU A 40 5.66 -2.99 12.78
C GLU A 40 4.22 -3.39 12.97
N LYS A 41 3.57 -3.78 11.88
CA LYS A 41 2.23 -4.37 11.92
C LYS A 41 2.19 -5.57 11.00
N THR A 42 1.53 -6.64 11.47
CA THR A 42 1.26 -7.82 10.67
C THR A 42 -0.20 -7.77 10.26
N ILE A 43 -0.46 -7.82 8.97
CA ILE A 43 -1.81 -7.81 8.43
C ILE A 43 -2.07 -9.10 7.66
N ILE A 44 -3.28 -9.61 7.75
CA ILE A 44 -3.66 -10.88 7.18
C ILE A 44 -4.87 -10.67 6.28
N GLY A 45 -4.77 -11.16 5.05
CA GLY A 45 -5.88 -11.14 4.10
C GLY A 45 -6.67 -12.44 4.13
N ASN A 46 -7.70 -12.51 3.32
CA ASN A 46 -8.55 -13.69 3.20
C ASN A 46 -8.03 -14.68 2.15
N GLU A 47 -7.19 -14.21 1.25
CA GLU A 47 -6.67 -15.01 0.16
C GLU A 47 -5.17 -14.85 0.05
N SER A 48 -4.51 -15.87 -0.48
CA SER A 48 -3.08 -15.81 -0.75
C SER A 48 -2.80 -14.84 -1.87
N PHE A 49 -1.71 -14.10 -1.72
CA PHE A 49 -1.22 -13.21 -2.77
C PHE A 49 0.15 -13.68 -3.25
N VAL A 50 0.57 -13.18 -4.39
CA VAL A 50 1.83 -13.55 -5.04
C VAL A 50 2.87 -12.47 -4.88
N PHE A 51 2.44 -11.22 -4.80
CA PHE A 51 3.35 -10.07 -4.93
C PHE A 51 2.77 -8.86 -4.22
N ALA A 52 3.62 -8.12 -3.54
CA ALA A 52 3.25 -6.86 -2.91
C ALA A 52 4.27 -5.79 -3.29
N GLU A 53 3.80 -4.60 -3.61
CA GLU A 53 4.65 -3.51 -4.07
C GLU A 53 4.21 -2.19 -3.47
N ILE A 54 5.17 -1.44 -2.97
CA ILE A 54 4.93 -0.09 -2.45
C ILE A 54 4.93 0.89 -3.62
N GLN A 55 4.01 1.83 -3.60
CA GLN A 55 3.95 2.91 -4.59
C GLN A 55 3.72 4.24 -3.90
N ASP A 56 4.27 5.29 -4.48
CA ASP A 56 3.90 6.64 -4.11
C ASP A 56 2.79 7.16 -5.03
N TYR A 57 2.32 8.36 -4.76
CA TYR A 57 1.23 8.97 -5.53
C TYR A 57 1.71 9.58 -6.84
N LYS A 58 2.97 9.41 -7.18
CA LYS A 58 3.56 9.94 -8.42
C LYS A 58 3.96 8.85 -9.40
N GLY A 59 3.65 7.60 -9.08
CA GLY A 59 3.95 6.47 -9.95
C GLY A 59 5.31 5.83 -9.72
N ASN A 60 6.01 6.20 -8.67
CA ASN A 60 7.26 5.54 -8.31
C ASN A 60 6.99 4.30 -7.47
N HIS A 61 7.82 3.31 -7.61
CA HIS A 61 7.67 2.00 -6.98
C HIS A 61 8.84 1.70 -6.06
N GLY A 62 8.58 0.85 -5.07
CA GLY A 62 9.63 0.32 -4.23
C GLY A 62 10.52 -0.67 -4.96
N SER A 63 11.67 -0.92 -4.38
CA SER A 63 12.62 -1.92 -4.89
C SER A 63 12.37 -3.26 -4.23
N ILE A 64 12.37 -4.31 -5.05
CA ILE A 64 12.26 -5.67 -4.54
C ILE A 64 13.64 -6.14 -4.13
N ASP A 65 13.73 -6.68 -2.92
CA ASP A 65 14.96 -7.26 -2.39
C ASP A 65 14.62 -8.66 -1.90
N GLY A 66 15.37 -9.65 -2.37
CA GLY A 66 15.17 -11.03 -1.96
C GLY A 66 15.93 -11.32 -0.67
N GLY A 67 15.21 -11.83 0.32
CA GLY A 67 15.81 -12.29 1.56
C GLY A 67 16.10 -13.78 1.52
N GLU A 68 16.55 -14.29 2.66
CA GLU A 68 16.74 -15.72 2.84
C GLU A 68 15.40 -16.42 3.09
N ASP A 69 15.36 -17.73 2.89
CA ASP A 69 14.20 -18.58 3.20
C ASP A 69 12.91 -18.19 2.46
N GLY A 70 13.04 -17.74 1.21
CA GLY A 70 11.90 -17.40 0.39
C GLY A 70 11.20 -16.11 0.79
N LYS A 71 11.78 -15.33 1.68
CA LYS A 71 11.24 -14.03 2.04
C LYS A 71 11.57 -12.99 0.99
N LEU A 72 10.61 -12.16 0.69
CA LEU A 72 10.78 -11.03 -0.21
C LEU A 72 10.49 -9.74 0.53
N TYR A 73 11.21 -8.71 0.17
CA TYR A 73 11.04 -7.38 0.73
C TYR A 73 10.79 -6.39 -0.39
N ASN A 74 9.90 -5.44 -0.16
CA ASN A 74 9.76 -4.28 -1.02
C ASN A 74 10.01 -3.06 -0.15
N VAL A 75 10.89 -2.17 -0.58
CA VAL A 75 11.31 -1.03 0.21
C VAL A 75 11.14 0.25 -0.60
N TYR A 76 10.53 1.22 0.00
CA TYR A 76 10.41 2.56 -0.56
C TYR A 76 10.44 3.58 0.56
N ASP A 77 11.49 4.41 0.59
CA ASP A 77 11.67 5.49 1.54
C ASP A 77 11.52 4.99 2.99
N TRP A 78 10.49 5.39 3.70
CA TRP A 78 10.27 5.07 5.11
C TRP A 78 9.49 3.77 5.33
N LEU A 79 9.05 3.13 4.28
CA LEU A 79 8.16 1.96 4.33
C LEU A 79 8.85 0.73 3.79
N LYS A 80 8.68 -0.38 4.49
CA LYS A 80 9.13 -1.70 4.05
C LYS A 80 8.03 -2.72 4.28
N VAL A 81 7.82 -3.59 3.31
CA VAL A 81 6.93 -4.73 3.45
C VAL A 81 7.70 -6.02 3.26
N GLU A 82 7.31 -7.03 4.02
CA GLU A 82 7.91 -8.36 3.97
C GLU A 82 6.82 -9.39 3.75
N TYR A 83 7.06 -10.32 2.84
CA TYR A 83 6.14 -11.42 2.59
C TYR A 83 6.92 -12.64 2.11
N VAL A 84 6.29 -13.81 2.16
CA VAL A 84 6.91 -15.05 1.71
C VAL A 84 6.42 -15.36 0.30
N GLU A 85 7.34 -15.71 -0.58
CA GLU A 85 7.01 -16.04 -1.96
C GLU A 85 6.06 -17.24 -2.03
N LEU A 86 5.07 -17.15 -2.93
CA LEU A 86 4.17 -18.23 -3.34
C LEU A 86 3.10 -18.69 -2.36
N LYS A 87 3.04 -18.19 -1.14
CA LYS A 87 2.08 -18.77 -0.21
C LYS A 87 1.76 -17.83 0.92
N ASN A 88 1.02 -16.76 0.60
CA ASN A 88 0.86 -15.84 1.68
C ASN A 88 -0.43 -15.07 1.66
N ASP A 89 -1.07 -15.14 2.79
CA ASP A 89 -2.10 -14.23 3.20
C ASP A 89 -1.58 -13.25 4.26
N VAL A 90 -0.27 -13.25 4.54
CA VAL A 90 0.34 -12.46 5.61
C VAL A 90 1.33 -11.46 5.04
N LEU A 91 1.16 -10.20 5.42
CA LEU A 91 2.04 -9.11 5.04
C LEU A 91 2.52 -8.41 6.29
N LYS A 92 3.84 -8.32 6.46
CA LYS A 92 4.43 -7.55 7.56
C LYS A 92 4.83 -6.18 7.05
N VAL A 93 4.42 -5.16 7.76
CA VAL A 93 4.64 -3.77 7.37
C VAL A 93 5.49 -3.08 8.42
N TYR A 94 6.58 -2.49 7.98
CA TYR A 94 7.54 -1.81 8.86
C TYR A 94 7.68 -0.36 8.45
N THR A 95 7.74 0.52 9.42
CA THR A 95 8.05 1.94 9.17
C THR A 95 9.18 2.39 10.08
N VAL A 96 10.07 3.22 9.54
CA VAL A 96 11.06 3.90 10.35
C VAL A 96 10.44 5.14 11.01
N PRO A 97 11.07 5.72 12.05
CA PRO A 97 10.52 6.94 12.65
C PRO A 97 10.38 8.06 11.62
N ASN A 98 9.29 8.81 11.75
CA ASN A 98 9.05 9.98 10.92
C ASN A 98 9.77 11.18 11.53
N THR A 99 10.86 11.59 10.90
CA THR A 99 11.66 12.74 11.36
C THR A 99 11.26 14.03 10.66
N THR A 100 10.25 13.97 9.80
CA THR A 100 9.72 15.16 9.14
C THR A 100 8.68 15.84 10.03
N ASP A 101 8.30 17.02 9.69
CA ASP A 101 7.23 17.75 10.41
C ASP A 101 5.87 17.59 9.76
N LYS A 102 5.73 16.59 8.90
CA LYS A 102 4.49 16.36 8.13
C LYS A 102 4.03 14.91 8.25
N ASN A 103 2.73 14.73 8.18
CA ASN A 103 2.16 13.41 7.96
C ASN A 103 2.57 12.92 6.58
N GLN A 104 2.77 11.63 6.45
CA GLN A 104 3.17 11.05 5.17
C GLN A 104 2.35 9.79 4.87
N ALA A 105 2.24 9.47 3.60
CA ALA A 105 1.45 8.33 3.15
C ALA A 105 2.06 7.70 1.91
N LEU A 106 1.96 6.40 1.84
CA LEU A 106 2.29 5.59 0.67
C LEU A 106 1.20 4.54 0.52
N CYS A 107 1.19 3.81 -0.57
CA CYS A 107 0.26 2.71 -0.71
C CYS A 107 1.00 1.42 -1.05
N ILE A 108 0.37 0.30 -0.69
CA ILE A 108 0.86 -1.03 -1.00
C ILE A 108 -0.16 -1.67 -1.93
N GLU A 109 0.28 -2.13 -3.09
CA GLU A 109 -0.55 -2.93 -3.97
C GLU A 109 -0.20 -4.40 -3.74
N VAL A 110 -1.22 -5.21 -3.51
CA VAL A 110 -1.08 -6.64 -3.27
C VAL A 110 -1.77 -7.37 -4.42
N TYR A 111 -1.05 -8.22 -5.10
CA TYR A 111 -1.54 -8.90 -6.31
C TYR A 111 -1.75 -10.38 -6.07
N SER A 112 -2.88 -10.88 -6.56
CA SER A 112 -3.22 -12.30 -6.56
C SER A 112 -3.72 -12.66 -7.96
N GLY A 113 -2.81 -13.09 -8.82
CA GLY A 113 -3.16 -13.36 -10.22
C GLY A 113 -3.62 -12.09 -10.93
N SER A 114 -4.86 -12.08 -11.40
CA SER A 114 -5.46 -10.93 -12.07
C SER A 114 -6.14 -9.96 -11.11
N GLU A 115 -6.21 -10.30 -9.83
CA GLU A 115 -6.85 -9.50 -8.82
C GLU A 115 -5.83 -8.79 -7.97
N TYR A 116 -6.21 -7.65 -7.40
CA TYR A 116 -5.32 -6.93 -6.50
C TYR A 116 -6.11 -6.12 -5.49
N ASP A 117 -5.45 -5.79 -4.40
CA ASP A 117 -5.97 -4.96 -3.33
C ASP A 117 -4.99 -3.82 -3.07
N VAL A 118 -5.48 -2.72 -2.54
CA VAL A 118 -4.65 -1.54 -2.27
C VAL A 118 -4.80 -1.16 -0.79
N ILE A 119 -3.68 -0.99 -0.13
CA ILE A 119 -3.62 -0.59 1.27
C ILE A 119 -2.96 0.77 1.36
N THR A 120 -3.64 1.75 1.93
CA THR A 120 -3.03 3.05 2.19
C THR A 120 -2.31 2.99 3.54
N VAL A 121 -1.04 3.33 3.56
CA VAL A 121 -0.23 3.36 4.77
C VAL A 121 0.06 4.80 5.12
N LYS A 122 -0.37 5.21 6.30
CA LYS A 122 -0.19 6.57 6.80
C LYS A 122 0.74 6.56 8.00
N GLN A 123 1.55 7.58 8.11
CA GLN A 123 2.40 7.77 9.28
C GLN A 123 2.26 9.21 9.76
N GLU A 124 1.99 9.35 11.04
CA GLU A 124 1.84 10.65 11.69
C GLU A 124 3.21 11.32 11.88
N LYS A 125 3.15 12.65 11.90
CA LYS A 125 4.31 13.47 12.21
C LYS A 125 4.66 13.45 13.71
#